data_18917a9f575b3fbbb7a494ea97d33055
#
_entry.id   18917a9f575b3fbbb7a494ea97d33055
#
_cell.length_a   1.000
_cell.length_b   1.000
_cell.length_c   1.000
_cell.angle_alpha   90.00
_cell.angle_beta   90.00
_cell.angle_gamma   90.00
#
_symmetry.space_group_name_H-M   'P 1'
#
loop_
_entity.id
_entity.type
_entity.pdbx_description
1 polymer ?
#
loop_
_entity_poly.entity_id
_entity_poly.type
_entity_poly.pdbx_seq_one_letter_code
_entity_poly.pdbx_strand_id
1 'polypeptide(L)'
;MHTMIRSKTLLILIFICSQFFLSSNAFSEILKIGNESAKITVKVFSSLTCPHCASFHKEIFENLKKDYIDKNKVKFEHHAFPLDLAALNAEKIVRCAPGPEARFKLLEVIYDKQKKWAVGSDINKINEFLIKIRSDS
;
A
#
# COMPACT_ATOMS: atom_id res chain seq x y z
N MET A 1 -25.11 -36.20 34.34
CA MET A 1 -23.70 -35.69 34.23
C MET A 1 -23.30 -35.42 32.79
N HIS A 2 -23.74 -36.20 31.78
CA HIS A 2 -23.42 -35.99 30.38
C HIS A 2 -23.95 -34.72 29.70
N THR A 3 -25.10 -34.23 30.13
CA THR A 3 -25.77 -33.03 29.55
C THR A 3 -25.04 -31.71 29.92
N MET A 4 -24.50 -31.63 31.11
CA MET A 4 -23.76 -30.43 31.57
C MET A 4 -22.42 -30.26 30.88
N ILE A 5 -21.76 -31.34 30.51
CA ILE A 5 -20.45 -31.30 29.81
C ILE A 5 -20.66 -30.82 28.35
N ARG A 6 -21.71 -31.30 27.68
CA ARG A 6 -22.04 -30.87 26.31
C ARG A 6 -22.41 -29.39 26.22
N SER A 7 -23.04 -28.82 27.24
CA SER A 7 -23.37 -27.41 27.29
C SER A 7 -22.13 -26.52 27.45
N LYS A 8 -21.21 -26.92 28.32
CA LYS A 8 -19.94 -26.18 28.53
C LYS A 8 -19.03 -26.20 27.33
N THR A 9 -18.92 -27.35 26.63
CA THR A 9 -18.14 -27.43 25.38
C THR A 9 -18.75 -26.61 24.25
N LEU A 10 -20.08 -26.53 24.15
CA LEU A 10 -20.76 -25.70 23.17
C LEU A 10 -20.48 -24.18 23.43
N LEU A 11 -20.53 -23.75 24.67
CA LEU A 11 -20.23 -22.36 25.04
C LEU A 11 -18.77 -21.98 24.76
N ILE A 12 -17.82 -22.89 25.00
CA ILE A 12 -16.40 -22.68 24.69
C ILE A 12 -16.18 -22.57 23.17
N LEU A 13 -16.83 -23.42 22.38
CA LEU A 13 -16.78 -23.35 20.91
C LEU A 13 -17.36 -22.06 20.35
N ILE A 14 -18.48 -21.57 20.89
CA ILE A 14 -19.08 -20.29 20.51
C ILE A 14 -18.16 -19.13 20.89
N PHE A 15 -17.51 -19.18 22.05
CA PHE A 15 -16.57 -18.15 22.48
C PHE A 15 -15.30 -18.12 21.60
N ILE A 16 -14.75 -19.26 21.22
CA ILE A 16 -13.60 -19.37 20.31
C ILE A 16 -13.98 -18.88 18.90
N CYS A 17 -15.16 -19.25 18.38
CA CYS A 17 -15.65 -18.74 17.09
C CYS A 17 -15.85 -17.22 17.11
N SER A 18 -16.33 -16.63 18.21
CA SER A 18 -16.52 -15.19 18.38
C SER A 18 -15.20 -14.41 18.29
N GLN A 19 -14.09 -14.97 18.75
CA GLN A 19 -12.77 -14.33 18.66
C GLN A 19 -12.23 -14.26 17.22
N PHE A 20 -12.62 -15.19 16.35
CA PHE A 20 -12.20 -15.22 14.94
C PHE A 20 -12.88 -14.13 14.08
N PHE A 21 -14.07 -13.64 14.48
CA PHE A 21 -14.79 -12.61 13.72
C PHE A 21 -14.35 -11.17 14.03
N LEU A 22 -13.49 -10.94 15.01
CA LEU A 22 -13.08 -9.61 15.45
C LEU A 22 -11.82 -9.06 14.74
N SER A 23 -11.25 -9.76 13.76
CA SER A 23 -9.94 -9.42 13.17
C SER A 23 -10.00 -9.08 11.68
N SER A 24 -11.02 -8.37 11.21
CA SER A 24 -11.05 -7.92 9.81
C SER A 24 -11.29 -6.42 9.69
N ASN A 25 -10.34 -5.62 10.20
CA ASN A 25 -10.22 -4.25 9.76
C ASN A 25 -9.47 -4.23 8.41
N ALA A 26 -10.14 -4.59 7.32
CA ALA A 26 -9.67 -4.34 5.97
C ALA A 26 -9.83 -2.85 5.63
N PHE A 27 -9.22 -1.97 6.43
CA PHE A 27 -9.05 -0.60 6.04
C PHE A 27 -7.95 -0.56 4.97
N SER A 28 -8.25 0.02 3.82
CA SER A 28 -7.24 0.42 2.85
C SER A 28 -6.32 1.44 3.53
N GLU A 29 -5.22 0.95 4.10
CA GLU A 29 -4.25 1.79 4.80
C GLU A 29 -3.66 2.81 3.82
N ILE A 30 -3.82 4.10 4.14
CA ILE A 30 -3.19 5.18 3.39
C ILE A 30 -1.68 5.07 3.60
N LEU A 31 -0.93 5.06 2.50
CA LEU A 31 0.52 4.99 2.56
C LEU A 31 1.09 6.36 2.97
N LYS A 32 1.75 6.42 4.14
CA LYS A 32 2.23 7.66 4.74
C LYS A 32 3.72 7.59 5.05
N ILE A 33 4.40 8.74 4.96
CA ILE A 33 5.74 8.95 5.52
C ILE A 33 5.85 10.32 6.17
N GLY A 34 6.81 10.47 7.07
CA GLY A 34 7.04 11.67 7.84
C GLY A 34 6.44 11.60 9.24
N ASN A 35 6.56 12.70 9.96
CA ASN A 35 6.10 12.79 11.35
C ASN A 35 4.58 12.93 11.41
N GLU A 36 3.90 12.03 12.11
CA GLU A 36 2.43 12.09 12.31
C GLU A 36 1.97 13.37 13.01
N SER A 37 2.84 14.00 13.82
CA SER A 37 2.57 15.26 14.49
C SER A 37 2.88 16.51 13.65
N ALA A 38 3.32 16.35 12.39
CA ALA A 38 3.59 17.49 11.51
C ALA A 38 2.32 18.31 11.29
N LYS A 39 2.45 19.65 11.38
CA LYS A 39 1.31 20.56 11.21
C LYS A 39 0.75 20.60 9.79
N ILE A 40 1.57 20.22 8.82
CA ILE A 40 1.19 20.23 7.39
C ILE A 40 1.12 18.80 6.90
N THR A 41 0.02 18.46 6.23
CA THR A 41 -0.13 17.18 5.54
C THR A 41 -0.26 17.45 4.04
N VAL A 42 0.64 16.89 3.26
CA VAL A 42 0.56 16.87 1.79
C VAL A 42 -0.11 15.57 1.37
N LYS A 43 -1.27 15.67 0.74
CA LYS A 43 -2.03 14.52 0.20
C LYS A 43 -1.90 14.50 -1.31
N VAL A 44 -1.40 13.41 -1.87
CA VAL A 44 -1.26 13.24 -3.31
C VAL A 44 -2.13 12.08 -3.76
N PHE A 45 -3.10 12.38 -4.63
CA PHE A 45 -3.93 11.39 -5.31
C PHE A 45 -3.27 11.06 -6.65
N SER A 46 -2.79 9.85 -6.80
CA SER A 46 -1.98 9.51 -7.97
C SER A 46 -2.19 8.08 -8.47
N SER A 47 -1.94 7.89 -9.77
CA SER A 47 -1.98 6.60 -10.43
C SER A 47 -0.59 6.16 -10.84
N LEU A 48 -0.28 4.89 -10.62
CA LEU A 48 1.02 4.31 -10.95
C LEU A 48 1.26 4.19 -12.47
N THR A 49 0.22 4.31 -13.30
CA THR A 49 0.35 4.37 -14.77
C THR A 49 0.41 5.80 -15.31
N CYS A 50 0.15 6.83 -14.49
CA CYS A 50 0.16 8.23 -14.93
C CYS A 50 1.58 8.76 -15.10
N PRO A 51 2.01 9.21 -16.32
CA PRO A 51 3.36 9.73 -16.54
C PRO A 51 3.68 10.99 -15.73
N HIS A 52 2.70 11.87 -15.52
CA HIS A 52 2.87 13.08 -14.72
C HIS A 52 3.06 12.77 -13.24
N CYS A 53 2.44 11.71 -12.74
CA CYS A 53 2.66 11.24 -11.38
C CYS A 53 4.09 10.69 -11.21
N ALA A 54 4.60 9.97 -12.20
CA ALA A 54 6.00 9.53 -12.20
C ALA A 54 6.99 10.71 -12.24
N SER A 55 6.71 11.73 -13.07
CA SER A 55 7.52 12.96 -13.10
C SER A 55 7.51 13.68 -11.75
N PHE A 56 6.34 13.80 -11.09
CA PHE A 56 6.25 14.36 -9.76
C PHE A 56 7.16 13.62 -8.76
N HIS A 57 7.12 12.30 -8.74
CA HIS A 57 7.97 11.50 -7.86
C HIS A 57 9.46 11.70 -8.15
N LYS A 58 9.84 11.77 -9.42
CA LYS A 58 11.24 11.92 -9.82
C LYS A 58 11.81 13.33 -9.58
N GLU A 59 11.01 14.37 -9.79
CA GLU A 59 11.51 15.75 -9.88
C GLU A 59 11.19 16.57 -8.64
N ILE A 60 10.06 16.28 -7.98
CA ILE A 60 9.52 17.10 -6.89
C ILE A 60 9.60 16.37 -5.55
N PHE A 61 9.21 15.08 -5.53
CA PHE A 61 9.06 14.34 -4.29
C PHE A 61 10.38 14.16 -3.54
N GLU A 62 11.50 13.95 -4.22
CA GLU A 62 12.82 13.83 -3.57
C GLU A 62 13.19 15.12 -2.80
N ASN A 63 12.94 16.28 -3.40
CA ASN A 63 13.19 17.58 -2.75
C ASN A 63 12.20 17.80 -1.60
N LEU A 64 10.92 17.47 -1.80
CA LEU A 64 9.90 17.53 -0.74
C LEU A 64 10.30 16.65 0.44
N LYS A 65 10.77 15.44 0.17
CA LYS A 65 11.23 14.50 1.18
C LYS A 65 12.42 15.09 1.97
N LYS A 66 13.49 15.46 1.29
CA LYS A 66 14.73 15.97 1.87
C LYS A 66 14.53 17.27 2.68
N ASP A 67 13.73 18.21 2.15
CA ASP A 67 13.65 19.56 2.70
C ASP A 67 12.53 19.75 3.71
N TYR A 68 11.53 18.86 3.72
CA TYR A 68 10.36 19.01 4.57
C TYR A 68 9.98 17.75 5.35
N ILE A 69 9.92 16.57 4.71
CA ILE A 69 9.49 15.35 5.36
C ILE A 69 10.54 14.87 6.36
N ASP A 70 11.79 14.73 5.92
CA ASP A 70 12.92 14.28 6.76
C ASP A 70 13.27 15.29 7.87
N LYS A 71 12.81 16.54 7.71
CA LYS A 71 12.93 17.59 8.74
C LYS A 71 11.70 17.71 9.65
N ASN A 72 10.80 16.73 9.61
CA ASN A 72 9.58 16.67 10.43
C ASN A 72 8.61 17.86 10.25
N LYS A 73 8.69 18.60 9.15
CA LYS A 73 7.83 19.75 8.86
C LYS A 73 6.53 19.33 8.19
N VAL A 74 6.55 18.25 7.41
CA VAL A 74 5.45 17.76 6.59
C VAL A 74 5.26 16.28 6.79
N LYS A 75 4.00 15.83 6.88
CA LYS A 75 3.56 14.47 6.66
C LYS A 75 3.09 14.33 5.23
N PHE A 76 3.53 13.29 4.53
CA PHE A 76 3.11 12.98 3.17
C PHE A 76 2.19 11.77 3.16
N GLU A 77 1.10 11.83 2.39
CA GLU A 77 0.14 10.75 2.21
C GLU A 77 -0.02 10.46 0.71
N HIS A 78 0.30 9.22 0.30
CA HIS A 78 -0.03 8.72 -1.02
C HIS A 78 -1.42 8.08 -0.99
N HIS A 79 -2.35 8.68 -1.73
CA HIS A 79 -3.69 8.16 -1.94
C HIS A 79 -3.76 7.53 -3.34
N ALA A 80 -3.90 6.22 -3.38
CA ALA A 80 -4.05 5.49 -4.63
C ALA A 80 -5.30 5.95 -5.40
N PHE A 81 -5.11 6.37 -6.64
CA PHE A 81 -6.16 6.74 -7.58
C PHE A 81 -5.94 6.03 -8.91
N PRO A 82 -6.13 4.70 -8.97
CA PRO A 82 -5.81 3.91 -10.16
C PRO A 82 -6.74 4.28 -11.32
N LEU A 83 -6.14 4.70 -12.43
CA LEU A 83 -6.88 5.08 -13.65
C LEU A 83 -7.22 3.87 -14.52
N ASP A 84 -6.55 2.73 -14.30
CA ASP A 84 -6.71 1.50 -15.05
C ASP A 84 -6.38 0.26 -14.21
N LEU A 85 -6.59 -0.92 -14.79
CA LEU A 85 -6.34 -2.19 -14.11
C LEU A 85 -4.85 -2.42 -13.82
N ALA A 86 -3.95 -1.94 -14.68
CA ALA A 86 -2.51 -2.06 -14.45
C ALA A 86 -2.07 -1.24 -13.23
N ALA A 87 -2.58 0.00 -13.10
CA ALA A 87 -2.35 0.83 -11.92
C ALA A 87 -2.89 0.18 -10.65
N LEU A 88 -4.10 -0.41 -10.71
CA LEU A 88 -4.69 -1.11 -9.56
C LEU A 88 -3.85 -2.31 -9.13
N ASN A 89 -3.34 -3.10 -10.08
CA ASN A 89 -2.48 -4.24 -9.77
C ASN A 89 -1.13 -3.80 -9.22
N ALA A 90 -0.55 -2.72 -9.73
CA ALA A 90 0.68 -2.13 -9.20
C ALA A 90 0.50 -1.65 -7.75
N GLU A 91 -0.62 -0.99 -7.42
CA GLU A 91 -0.95 -0.61 -6.04
C GLU A 91 -1.08 -1.81 -5.11
N LYS A 92 -1.69 -2.90 -5.56
CA LYS A 92 -1.76 -4.15 -4.78
C LYS A 92 -0.36 -4.69 -4.49
N ILE A 93 0.53 -4.69 -5.48
CA ILE A 93 1.92 -5.13 -5.32
C ILE A 93 2.66 -4.28 -4.29
N VAL A 94 2.53 -2.95 -4.35
CA VAL A 94 3.11 -2.03 -3.35
C VAL A 94 2.64 -2.39 -1.95
N ARG A 95 1.34 -2.61 -1.76
CA ARG A 95 0.74 -2.90 -0.45
C ARG A 95 1.15 -4.27 0.11
N CYS A 96 1.62 -5.18 -0.73
CA CYS A 96 2.16 -6.46 -0.29
C CYS A 96 3.58 -6.36 0.30
N ALA A 97 4.28 -5.23 0.19
CA ALA A 97 5.58 -5.05 0.84
C ALA A 97 5.41 -4.89 2.37
N PRO A 98 6.36 -5.38 3.18
CA PRO A 98 6.25 -5.38 4.64
C PRO A 98 6.52 -3.98 5.22
N GLY A 99 5.50 -3.37 5.80
CA GLY A 99 5.62 -2.09 6.49
C GLY A 99 5.67 -0.85 5.60
N PRO A 100 5.51 0.34 6.19
CA PRO A 100 5.38 1.60 5.44
C PRO A 100 6.61 1.96 4.61
N GLU A 101 7.81 1.82 5.15
CA GLU A 101 9.06 2.16 4.47
C GLU A 101 9.31 1.30 3.22
N ALA A 102 9.15 -0.03 3.35
CA ALA A 102 9.31 -0.93 2.21
C ALA A 102 8.26 -0.67 1.12
N ARG A 103 7.03 -0.32 1.52
CA ARG A 103 5.97 0.06 0.58
C ARG A 103 6.33 1.33 -0.17
N PHE A 104 6.83 2.37 0.52
CA PHE A 104 7.27 3.60 -0.15
C PHE A 104 8.45 3.36 -1.07
N LYS A 105 9.44 2.61 -0.63
CA LYS A 105 10.57 2.25 -1.47
C LYS A 105 10.12 1.51 -2.74
N LEU A 106 9.20 0.55 -2.61
CA LEU A 106 8.66 -0.17 -3.76
C LEU A 106 7.81 0.75 -4.67
N LEU A 107 7.04 1.67 -4.11
CA LEU A 107 6.30 2.69 -4.85
C LEU A 107 7.23 3.53 -5.74
N GLU A 108 8.34 4.02 -5.17
CA GLU A 108 9.35 4.80 -5.90
C GLU A 108 9.98 3.98 -7.05
N VAL A 109 10.35 2.73 -6.78
CA VAL A 109 10.91 1.83 -7.81
C VAL A 109 9.90 1.55 -8.93
N ILE A 110 8.61 1.40 -8.60
CA ILE A 110 7.55 1.19 -9.59
C ILE A 110 7.40 2.44 -10.47
N TYR A 111 7.43 3.65 -9.91
CA TYR A 111 7.42 4.89 -10.68
C TYR A 111 8.67 5.05 -11.56
N ASP A 112 9.84 4.80 -11.02
CA ASP A 112 11.09 4.88 -11.78
C ASP A 112 11.10 3.96 -13.01
N LYS A 113 10.56 2.75 -12.84
CA LYS A 113 10.46 1.75 -13.91
C LYS A 113 9.18 1.85 -14.74
N GLN A 114 8.33 2.87 -14.53
CA GLN A 114 7.01 2.98 -15.17
C GLN A 114 7.05 2.79 -16.69
N LYS A 115 8.00 3.43 -17.38
CA LYS A 115 8.16 3.32 -18.84
C LYS A 115 8.49 1.90 -19.33
N LYS A 116 8.88 0.99 -18.44
CA LYS A 116 9.22 -0.40 -18.77
C LYS A 116 8.03 -1.34 -18.57
N TRP A 117 7.21 -1.10 -17.55
CA TRP A 117 6.13 -2.00 -17.20
C TRP A 117 4.73 -1.48 -17.58
N ALA A 118 4.51 -0.17 -17.58
CA ALA A 118 3.21 0.44 -17.88
C ALA A 118 3.04 0.65 -19.39
N VAL A 119 3.36 -0.36 -20.21
CA VAL A 119 3.30 -0.30 -21.66
C VAL A 119 2.53 -1.48 -22.23
N GLY A 120 1.77 -1.22 -23.32
CA GLY A 120 0.94 -2.23 -23.97
C GLY A 120 -0.36 -2.50 -23.21
N SER A 121 -1.11 -3.49 -23.72
CA SER A 121 -2.44 -3.87 -23.19
C SER A 121 -2.49 -5.28 -22.60
N ASP A 122 -1.39 -6.03 -22.62
CA ASP A 122 -1.33 -7.38 -22.08
C ASP A 122 -1.11 -7.32 -20.55
N ILE A 123 -2.20 -7.42 -19.82
CA ILE A 123 -2.18 -7.34 -18.35
C ILE A 123 -1.36 -8.45 -17.70
N ASN A 124 -1.23 -9.62 -18.32
CA ASN A 124 -0.44 -10.71 -17.76
C ASN A 124 1.05 -10.38 -17.83
N LYS A 125 1.55 -9.87 -18.94
CA LYS A 125 2.93 -9.40 -19.06
C LYS A 125 3.23 -8.25 -18.12
N ILE A 126 2.30 -7.31 -17.96
CA ILE A 126 2.42 -6.22 -16.99
C ILE A 126 2.57 -6.78 -15.57
N ASN A 127 1.72 -7.72 -15.19
CA ASN A 127 1.76 -8.35 -13.86
C ASN A 127 3.07 -9.12 -13.61
N GLU A 128 3.58 -9.86 -14.60
CA GLU A 128 4.88 -10.54 -14.53
C GLU A 128 6.01 -9.54 -14.27
N PHE A 129 6.00 -8.41 -14.97
CA PHE A 129 6.97 -7.34 -14.76
C PHE A 129 6.90 -6.75 -13.34
N LEU A 130 5.70 -6.47 -12.85
CA LEU A 130 5.48 -5.94 -11.51
C LEU A 130 5.94 -6.91 -10.42
N ILE A 131 5.66 -8.21 -10.57
CA ILE A 131 6.13 -9.25 -9.66
C ILE A 131 7.66 -9.30 -9.65
N LYS A 132 8.29 -9.22 -10.82
CA LYS A 132 9.75 -9.17 -10.94
C LYS A 132 10.33 -7.93 -10.25
N ILE A 133 9.76 -6.76 -10.48
CA ILE A 133 10.20 -5.53 -9.79
C ILE A 133 10.18 -5.73 -8.26
N ARG A 134 9.11 -6.32 -7.73
CA ARG A 134 8.98 -6.59 -6.30
C ARG A 134 10.04 -7.56 -5.78
N SER A 135 10.36 -8.63 -6.56
CA SER A 135 11.36 -9.62 -6.15
C SER A 135 12.79 -9.06 -6.14
N ASP A 136 13.05 -8.03 -6.95
CA ASP A 136 14.36 -7.40 -7.12
C ASP A 136 14.57 -6.19 -6.18
N SER A 137 13.54 -5.81 -5.36
CA SER A 137 13.53 -4.62 -4.49
C SER A 137 13.67 -4.98 -3.02
#